data_89c51d616204e0eb58adb06ba96fdc70
#
_entry.id   89c51d616204e0eb58adb06ba96fdc70
#
_cell.length_a   1.000
_cell.length_b   1.000
_cell.length_c   1.000
_cell.angle_alpha   90.00
_cell.angle_beta   90.00
_cell.angle_gamma   90.00
#
_symmetry.space_group_name_H-M   'P 1'
#
loop_
_entity.id
_entity.type
_entity.pdbx_description
1 polymer ?
#
loop_
_entity_poly.entity_id
_entity_poly.type
_entity_poly.pdbx_seq_one_letter_code
_entity_poly.pdbx_strand_id
1 'polypeptide(L)'
;MYRIGEKCTALEVIKQGYYRWRKSLNKPYKYAALLAMIMAILEEAPENKDNYGAKRVYLRLAQQEYGYTGSYSAVYRVMKANGLMQKRKRNPNSLTREERRAQKSENLIKQDFTAQAPNKKWLSDITEVPTSEGKLYVSPVLDCFDGQIVGLSMDTNMQKELCINAFKQACASQNAYGMTFHSDRGSQYTSHEFRETLSYYGALQSMSGTGRCYDNARMESFFATLKKEKLYKIKTELLPIETVKSIIFRYIFLYYNRKRVYSSNEGGYPPDVKRQMYENQQMSRLAA
;
A
#
# COMPACT_ATOMS: atom_id res chain seq x y z
N MET A 1 26.51 53.72 -12.64
CA MET A 1 25.63 52.81 -11.86
C MET A 1 24.22 53.38 -11.86
N TYR A 2 23.25 52.75 -12.50
CA TYR A 2 21.89 53.29 -12.63
C TYR A 2 21.17 53.36 -11.27
N ARG A 3 20.45 54.49 -11.02
CA ARG A 3 19.66 54.67 -9.80
C ARG A 3 18.50 53.68 -9.74
N ILE A 4 18.08 53.26 -8.55
CA ILE A 4 16.99 52.30 -8.35
C ILE A 4 15.69 52.76 -9.04
N GLY A 5 15.43 54.07 -9.08
CA GLY A 5 14.29 54.66 -9.81
C GLY A 5 14.28 54.35 -11.30
N GLU A 6 15.41 54.55 -11.95
CA GLU A 6 15.58 54.30 -13.40
C GLU A 6 15.43 52.80 -13.73
N LYS A 7 15.96 51.92 -12.87
CA LYS A 7 15.76 50.46 -12.98
C LYS A 7 14.30 50.04 -12.82
N CYS A 8 13.58 50.64 -11.89
CA CYS A 8 12.16 50.39 -11.69
C CYS A 8 11.32 50.84 -12.89
N THR A 9 11.64 52.00 -13.47
CA THR A 9 10.95 52.50 -14.65
C THR A 9 11.22 51.60 -15.88
N ALA A 10 12.47 51.18 -16.08
CA ALA A 10 12.84 50.27 -17.18
C ALA A 10 12.22 48.87 -17.08
N LEU A 11 11.91 48.42 -15.87
CA LEU A 11 11.28 47.10 -15.58
C LEU A 11 9.76 47.22 -15.36
N GLU A 12 9.16 48.38 -15.56
CA GLU A 12 7.73 48.66 -15.34
C GLU A 12 7.22 48.24 -13.97
N VAL A 13 8.08 48.37 -12.93
CA VAL A 13 7.70 48.01 -11.55
C VAL A 13 7.65 49.25 -10.65
N ILE A 14 6.67 49.29 -9.74
CA ILE A 14 6.57 50.41 -8.79
C ILE A 14 7.71 50.32 -7.75
N LYS A 15 8.35 51.44 -7.45
CA LYS A 15 9.46 51.57 -6.49
C LYS A 15 9.16 50.93 -5.14
N GLN A 16 7.92 51.10 -4.64
CA GLN A 16 7.46 50.45 -3.40
C GLN A 16 7.41 48.90 -3.54
N GLY A 17 7.01 48.36 -4.71
CA GLY A 17 7.01 46.95 -5.01
C GLY A 17 8.42 46.36 -4.98
N TYR A 18 9.39 47.05 -5.57
CA TYR A 18 10.80 46.66 -5.53
C TYR A 18 11.34 46.60 -4.11
N TYR A 19 11.10 47.62 -3.25
CA TYR A 19 11.56 47.58 -1.86
C TYR A 19 10.86 46.51 -1.01
N ARG A 20 9.56 46.26 -1.24
CA ARG A 20 8.86 45.13 -0.60
C ARG A 20 9.49 43.80 -1.02
N TRP A 21 9.73 43.59 -2.29
CA TRP A 21 10.41 42.40 -2.82
C TRP A 21 11.80 42.24 -2.20
N ARG A 22 12.64 43.30 -2.26
CA ARG A 22 13.98 43.31 -1.67
C ARG A 22 13.95 42.96 -0.16
N LYS A 23 13.00 43.50 0.58
CA LYS A 23 12.81 43.17 2.01
C LYS A 23 12.34 41.72 2.21
N SER A 24 11.65 41.13 1.21
CA SER A 24 11.19 39.75 1.29
C SER A 24 12.30 38.74 1.02
N LEU A 25 13.37 39.11 0.29
CA LEU A 25 14.50 38.22 -0.03
C LEU A 25 15.23 37.74 1.24
N ASN A 26 15.27 38.52 2.28
CA ASN A 26 15.94 38.20 3.55
C ASN A 26 14.99 37.60 4.59
N LYS A 27 13.71 37.38 4.25
CA LYS A 27 12.79 36.73 5.19
C LYS A 27 12.95 35.23 5.09
N PRO A 28 13.11 34.53 6.22
CA PRO A 28 13.14 33.08 6.22
C PRO A 28 11.83 32.54 5.61
N TYR A 29 11.93 31.43 4.89
CA TYR A 29 10.75 30.80 4.30
C TYR A 29 9.74 30.45 5.38
N LYS A 30 8.53 31.00 5.29
CA LYS A 30 7.47 30.87 6.32
C LYS A 30 7.18 29.43 6.73
N TYR A 31 7.38 28.50 5.82
CA TYR A 31 7.10 27.09 6.01
C TYR A 31 8.37 26.23 6.08
N ALA A 32 9.53 26.82 6.45
CA ALA A 32 10.81 26.09 6.49
C ALA A 32 10.75 24.86 7.42
N ALA A 33 10.17 25.00 8.61
CA ALA A 33 10.01 23.89 9.56
C ALA A 33 9.11 22.78 8.98
N LEU A 34 7.98 23.14 8.36
CA LEU A 34 7.08 22.17 7.71
C LEU A 34 7.76 21.48 6.55
N LEU A 35 8.53 22.22 5.73
CA LEU A 35 9.29 21.63 4.62
C LEU A 35 10.34 20.63 5.14
N ALA A 36 11.04 20.95 6.22
CA ALA A 36 12.01 20.04 6.82
C ALA A 36 11.36 18.73 7.29
N MET A 37 10.19 18.80 7.96
CA MET A 37 9.43 17.61 8.35
C MET A 37 8.96 16.80 7.13
N ILE A 38 8.48 17.47 6.06
CA ILE A 38 8.09 16.80 4.80
C ILE A 38 9.29 16.06 4.19
N MET A 39 10.45 16.71 4.13
CA MET A 39 11.66 16.08 3.59
C MET A 39 12.10 14.87 4.41
N ALA A 40 12.08 14.97 5.75
CA ALA A 40 12.39 13.86 6.63
C ALA A 40 11.48 12.64 6.35
N ILE A 41 10.16 12.85 6.21
CA ILE A 41 9.21 11.78 5.87
C ILE A 41 9.53 11.13 4.52
N LEU A 42 9.90 11.93 3.52
CA LEU A 42 10.26 11.41 2.20
C LEU A 42 11.57 10.62 2.21
N GLU A 43 12.44 10.88 3.19
CA GLU A 43 13.73 10.20 3.38
C GLU A 43 13.66 8.98 4.31
N GLU A 44 12.57 8.77 5.07
CA GLU A 44 12.38 7.59 5.96
C GLU A 44 12.52 6.26 5.23
N ALA A 45 12.15 6.21 3.95
CA ALA A 45 12.33 5.05 3.09
C ALA A 45 12.48 5.49 1.63
N PRO A 46 13.33 4.80 0.83
CA PRO A 46 13.50 5.12 -0.59
C PRO A 46 12.18 5.14 -1.38
N GLU A 47 11.26 4.26 -1.01
CA GLU A 47 9.95 4.15 -1.62
C GLU A 47 9.06 5.38 -1.39
N ASN A 48 9.23 6.11 -0.28
CA ASN A 48 8.39 7.26 0.08
C ASN A 48 8.55 8.40 -0.92
N LYS A 49 9.79 8.71 -1.31
CA LYS A 49 10.11 9.81 -2.22
C LYS A 49 9.33 9.72 -3.53
N ASP A 50 9.18 8.51 -4.05
CA ASP A 50 8.54 8.26 -5.35
C ASP A 50 7.04 7.95 -5.25
N ASN A 51 6.52 7.66 -4.07
CA ASN A 51 5.16 7.13 -3.89
C ASN A 51 4.27 7.99 -3.02
N TYR A 52 4.84 8.93 -2.23
CA TYR A 52 4.02 9.74 -1.32
C TYR A 52 3.55 11.03 -2.00
N GLY A 53 2.23 11.13 -2.18
CA GLY A 53 1.56 12.39 -2.46
C GLY A 53 1.17 13.10 -1.15
N ALA A 54 0.69 14.34 -1.27
CA ALA A 54 0.38 15.21 -0.13
C ALA A 54 -0.52 14.56 0.94
N LYS A 55 -1.46 13.68 0.55
CA LYS A 55 -2.33 12.99 1.53
C LYS A 55 -1.56 12.04 2.44
N ARG A 56 -0.64 11.25 1.92
CA ARG A 56 0.17 10.33 2.74
C ARG A 56 1.15 11.08 3.62
N VAL A 57 1.79 12.12 3.08
CA VAL A 57 2.67 13.00 3.86
C VAL A 57 1.89 13.66 5.00
N TYR A 58 0.69 14.18 4.75
CA TYR A 58 -0.16 14.76 5.78
C TYR A 58 -0.54 13.75 6.87
N LEU A 59 -0.95 12.54 6.49
CA LEU A 59 -1.28 11.49 7.45
C LEU A 59 -0.06 11.10 8.30
N ARG A 60 1.12 11.02 7.72
CA ARG A 60 2.36 10.73 8.45
C ARG A 60 2.76 11.86 9.39
N LEU A 61 2.63 13.11 8.94
CA LEU A 61 2.85 14.31 9.77
C LEU A 61 1.92 14.38 10.98
N ALA A 62 0.67 13.93 10.83
CA ALA A 62 -0.32 13.95 11.91
C ALA A 62 -0.10 12.85 12.96
N GLN A 63 0.75 11.84 12.67
CA GLN A 63 1.08 10.79 13.64
C GLN A 63 1.90 11.36 14.81
N GLN A 64 1.84 10.65 15.93
CA GLN A 64 2.41 11.11 17.21
C GLN A 64 3.88 11.52 17.14
N GLU A 65 4.65 10.86 16.30
CA GLU A 65 6.09 11.11 16.12
C GLU A 65 6.39 12.53 15.60
N TYR A 66 5.57 13.04 14.67
CA TYR A 66 5.70 14.40 14.12
C TYR A 66 4.76 15.42 14.79
N GLY A 67 3.61 14.97 15.28
CA GLY A 67 2.65 15.78 16.01
C GLY A 67 2.14 17.03 15.28
N TYR A 68 2.10 17.00 13.95
CA TYR A 68 1.67 18.16 13.16
C TYR A 68 0.16 18.39 13.26
N THR A 69 -0.22 19.54 13.75
CA THR A 69 -1.63 19.96 13.94
C THR A 69 -2.16 20.89 12.85
N GLY A 70 -1.33 21.22 11.86
CA GLY A 70 -1.72 22.14 10.79
C GLY A 70 -2.60 21.48 9.73
N SER A 71 -3.05 22.28 8.75
CA SER A 71 -4.00 21.81 7.73
C SER A 71 -3.34 21.02 6.59
N TYR A 72 -4.10 20.10 5.98
CA TYR A 72 -3.75 19.43 4.73
C TYR A 72 -3.40 20.42 3.60
N SER A 73 -4.15 21.54 3.51
CA SER A 73 -3.93 22.56 2.48
C SER A 73 -2.57 23.24 2.59
N ALA A 74 -2.01 23.37 3.82
CA ALA A 74 -0.66 23.89 4.02
C ALA A 74 0.39 22.90 3.48
N VAL A 75 0.26 21.61 3.82
CA VAL A 75 1.15 20.55 3.31
C VAL A 75 1.11 20.49 1.79
N TYR A 76 -0.09 20.48 1.19
CA TYR A 76 -0.25 20.47 -0.27
C TYR A 76 0.46 21.65 -0.94
N ARG A 77 0.27 22.90 -0.41
CA ARG A 77 0.91 24.11 -0.96
C ARG A 77 2.43 24.04 -0.86
N VAL A 78 2.96 23.62 0.29
CA VAL A 78 4.41 23.48 0.49
C VAL A 78 4.99 22.45 -0.48
N MET A 79 4.39 21.27 -0.59
CA MET A 79 4.84 20.25 -1.54
C MET A 79 4.78 20.72 -2.98
N LYS A 80 3.69 21.40 -3.37
CA LYS A 80 3.53 21.96 -4.73
C LYS A 80 4.58 23.02 -5.02
N ALA A 81 4.81 23.96 -4.11
CA ALA A 81 5.79 25.05 -4.28
C ALA A 81 7.23 24.56 -4.40
N ASN A 82 7.55 23.42 -3.79
CA ASN A 82 8.89 22.83 -3.78
C ASN A 82 9.05 21.66 -4.80
N GLY A 83 8.10 21.47 -5.73
CA GLY A 83 8.20 20.46 -6.77
C GLY A 83 8.10 18.99 -6.27
N LEU A 84 7.58 18.78 -5.06
CA LEU A 84 7.49 17.46 -4.40
C LEU A 84 6.22 16.68 -4.77
N MET A 85 5.43 17.18 -5.74
CA MET A 85 4.19 16.53 -6.17
C MET A 85 4.46 15.41 -7.16
N GLN A 86 3.88 14.24 -6.91
CA GLN A 86 3.97 13.10 -7.81
C GLN A 86 3.22 13.34 -9.13
N LYS A 87 3.87 13.05 -10.25
CA LYS A 87 3.22 13.07 -11.57
C LYS A 87 2.32 11.84 -11.72
N ARG A 88 1.02 12.04 -11.87
CA ARG A 88 0.07 10.94 -12.14
C ARG A 88 0.30 10.41 -13.56
N LYS A 89 0.80 9.19 -13.69
CA LYS A 89 0.73 8.46 -14.96
C LYS A 89 -0.69 7.88 -15.07
N ARG A 90 -1.44 8.26 -16.13
CA ARG A 90 -2.69 7.60 -16.50
C ARG A 90 -2.32 6.28 -17.16
N ASN A 91 -2.74 5.15 -16.59
CA ASN A 91 -2.72 3.87 -17.30
C ASN A 91 -4.06 3.73 -18.03
N PRO A 92 -4.05 3.36 -19.33
CA PRO A 92 -5.26 2.95 -20.02
C PRO A 92 -5.77 1.62 -19.43
N ASN A 93 -7.07 1.47 -19.45
CA ASN A 93 -7.92 0.42 -18.91
C ASN A 93 -7.34 -1.01 -18.95
N SER A 94 -7.35 -1.69 -17.81
CA SER A 94 -7.25 -3.14 -17.75
C SER A 94 -8.66 -3.72 -17.91
N LEU A 95 -8.90 -4.42 -19.01
CA LEU A 95 -10.10 -5.21 -19.24
C LEU A 95 -9.88 -6.62 -18.69
N THR A 96 -10.63 -6.99 -17.67
CA THR A 96 -10.66 -8.37 -17.16
C THR A 96 -11.61 -9.20 -18.01
N ARG A 97 -11.15 -10.30 -18.61
CA ARG A 97 -12.01 -11.27 -19.32
C ARG A 97 -12.67 -12.20 -18.31
N GLU A 98 -13.96 -12.40 -18.47
CA GLU A 98 -14.79 -13.36 -17.72
C GLU A 98 -14.46 -14.80 -18.08
N GLU A 99 -14.17 -15.64 -17.08
CA GLU A 99 -14.28 -17.09 -17.22
C GLU A 99 -15.47 -17.62 -16.39
N ARG A 100 -16.41 -18.26 -17.11
CA ARG A 100 -17.59 -18.88 -16.53
C ARG A 100 -17.31 -20.35 -16.25
N ARG A 101 -17.00 -20.78 -15.02
CA ARG A 101 -17.13 -22.19 -14.60
C ARG A 101 -17.24 -22.38 -13.06
N ALA A 102 -18.18 -23.26 -12.71
CA ALA A 102 -18.40 -24.05 -11.47
C ALA A 102 -18.24 -23.37 -10.09
N GLN A 103 -19.38 -23.20 -9.43
CA GLN A 103 -19.50 -22.78 -8.03
C GLN A 103 -19.29 -24.00 -7.10
N LYS A 104 -18.34 -23.93 -6.17
CA LYS A 104 -18.14 -24.94 -5.11
C LYS A 104 -18.22 -24.38 -3.68
N SER A 105 -18.22 -23.06 -3.50
CA SER A 105 -18.40 -22.41 -2.19
C SER A 105 -19.15 -21.11 -2.34
N GLU A 106 -19.89 -20.70 -1.29
CA GLU A 106 -20.64 -19.46 -1.26
C GLU A 106 -19.75 -18.23 -1.04
N ASN A 107 -20.21 -17.06 -1.48
CA ASN A 107 -19.58 -15.78 -1.17
C ASN A 107 -20.05 -15.30 0.22
N LEU A 108 -19.28 -15.60 1.26
CA LEU A 108 -19.59 -15.21 2.64
C LEU A 108 -19.23 -13.76 2.94
N ILE A 109 -18.36 -13.14 2.14
CA ILE A 109 -17.88 -11.76 2.37
C ILE A 109 -18.85 -10.73 1.81
N LYS A 110 -19.49 -11.00 0.66
CA LYS A 110 -20.45 -10.09 -0.01
C LYS A 110 -19.92 -8.65 -0.15
N GLN A 111 -18.65 -8.51 -0.55
CA GLN A 111 -17.91 -7.23 -0.67
C GLN A 111 -17.69 -6.46 0.65
N ASP A 112 -18.00 -7.04 1.79
CA ASP A 112 -17.61 -6.49 3.09
C ASP A 112 -16.18 -6.92 3.44
N PHE A 113 -15.22 -6.07 3.12
CA PHE A 113 -13.80 -6.26 3.43
C PHE A 113 -13.40 -5.64 4.77
N THR A 114 -14.34 -5.34 5.65
CA THR A 114 -14.06 -4.87 7.00
C THR A 114 -13.91 -6.04 7.97
N ALA A 115 -13.05 -5.89 8.97
CA ALA A 115 -12.92 -6.84 10.07
C ALA A 115 -12.71 -6.05 11.38
N GLN A 116 -13.33 -6.53 12.46
CA GLN A 116 -13.26 -5.88 13.78
C GLN A 116 -12.00 -6.27 14.57
N ALA A 117 -11.35 -7.37 14.17
CA ALA A 117 -10.16 -7.91 14.81
C ALA A 117 -9.27 -8.60 13.77
N PRO A 118 -7.96 -8.76 14.06
CA PRO A 118 -7.08 -9.60 13.24
C PRO A 118 -7.61 -11.02 13.10
N ASN A 119 -7.25 -11.65 11.99
CA ASN A 119 -7.52 -13.08 11.73
C ASN A 119 -9.03 -13.44 11.69
N LYS A 120 -9.90 -12.52 11.24
CA LYS A 120 -11.32 -12.79 11.00
C LYS A 120 -11.63 -13.02 9.54
N LYS A 121 -10.99 -12.28 8.65
CA LYS A 121 -11.16 -12.40 7.20
C LYS A 121 -9.81 -12.27 6.52
N TRP A 122 -9.40 -13.29 5.79
CA TRP A 122 -8.23 -13.25 4.92
C TRP A 122 -8.63 -13.33 3.47
N LEU A 123 -7.91 -12.62 2.63
CA LEU A 123 -8.07 -12.61 1.18
C LEU A 123 -6.81 -13.13 0.53
N SER A 124 -6.97 -13.85 -0.57
CA SER A 124 -5.84 -14.26 -1.41
C SER A 124 -6.22 -14.21 -2.89
N ASP A 125 -5.23 -14.05 -3.72
CA ASP A 125 -5.30 -14.07 -5.17
C ASP A 125 -3.90 -14.32 -5.73
N ILE A 126 -3.80 -14.63 -7.03
CA ILE A 126 -2.52 -14.89 -7.68
C ILE A 126 -2.26 -13.78 -8.71
N THR A 127 -1.04 -13.26 -8.72
CA THR A 127 -0.58 -12.39 -9.82
C THR A 127 0.69 -12.93 -10.43
N GLU A 128 0.89 -12.64 -11.72
CA GLU A 128 2.13 -12.97 -12.42
C GLU A 128 3.04 -11.76 -12.55
N VAL A 129 4.34 -12.01 -12.51
CA VAL A 129 5.42 -11.04 -12.71
C VAL A 129 6.42 -11.62 -13.72
N PRO A 130 6.68 -10.94 -14.85
CA PRO A 130 7.68 -11.40 -15.80
C PRO A 130 9.09 -11.26 -15.22
N THR A 131 9.96 -12.22 -15.53
CA THR A 131 11.39 -12.23 -15.17
C THR A 131 12.23 -12.63 -16.38
N SER A 132 13.56 -12.54 -16.29
CA SER A 132 14.44 -13.00 -17.36
C SER A 132 14.40 -14.53 -17.58
N GLU A 133 13.89 -15.28 -16.60
CA GLU A 133 13.84 -16.76 -16.61
C GLU A 133 12.40 -17.29 -16.79
N GLY A 134 11.44 -16.41 -17.13
CA GLY A 134 10.04 -16.75 -17.31
C GLY A 134 9.10 -16.02 -16.36
N LYS A 135 7.97 -16.61 -16.04
CA LYS A 135 6.95 -16.03 -15.16
C LYS A 135 7.17 -16.45 -13.71
N LEU A 136 7.09 -15.49 -12.82
CA LEU A 136 6.98 -15.71 -11.39
C LEU A 136 5.53 -15.50 -10.96
N TYR A 137 4.91 -16.49 -10.32
CA TYR A 137 3.59 -16.38 -9.72
C TYR A 137 3.71 -16.02 -8.25
N VAL A 138 2.89 -15.08 -7.81
CA VAL A 138 2.93 -14.51 -6.45
C VAL A 138 1.55 -14.63 -5.82
N SER A 139 1.47 -15.37 -4.71
CA SER A 139 0.24 -15.58 -3.94
C SER A 139 0.42 -15.03 -2.52
N PRO A 140 -0.02 -13.80 -2.24
CA PRO A 140 -0.07 -13.24 -0.90
C PRO A 140 -1.38 -13.60 -0.20
N VAL A 141 -1.35 -13.62 1.14
CA VAL A 141 -2.52 -13.68 2.01
C VAL A 141 -2.63 -12.35 2.77
N LEU A 142 -3.73 -11.64 2.59
CA LEU A 142 -4.00 -10.32 3.16
C LEU A 142 -5.06 -10.41 4.26
N ASP A 143 -4.76 -9.87 5.45
CA ASP A 143 -5.74 -9.71 6.52
C ASP A 143 -6.59 -8.44 6.32
N CYS A 144 -7.91 -8.60 6.36
CA CYS A 144 -8.85 -7.50 6.16
C CYS A 144 -8.86 -6.48 7.32
N PHE A 145 -8.40 -6.83 8.50
CA PHE A 145 -8.42 -5.93 9.66
C PHE A 145 -7.52 -4.70 9.45
N ASP A 146 -6.28 -4.93 9.06
CA ASP A 146 -5.26 -3.89 8.96
C ASP A 146 -4.64 -3.76 7.56
N GLY A 147 -4.92 -4.73 6.68
CA GLY A 147 -4.32 -4.83 5.35
C GLY A 147 -2.94 -5.46 5.34
N GLN A 148 -2.52 -6.10 6.44
CA GLN A 148 -1.23 -6.80 6.55
C GLN A 148 -1.18 -7.99 5.59
N ILE A 149 -0.06 -8.17 4.91
CA ILE A 149 0.24 -9.44 4.24
C ILE A 149 0.82 -10.38 5.29
N VAL A 150 0.04 -11.39 5.65
CA VAL A 150 0.36 -12.37 6.70
C VAL A 150 1.00 -13.64 6.16
N GLY A 151 0.86 -13.90 4.87
CA GLY A 151 1.50 -15.04 4.18
C GLY A 151 1.88 -14.67 2.75
N LEU A 152 2.90 -15.31 2.19
CA LEU A 152 3.39 -15.08 0.85
C LEU A 152 4.06 -16.34 0.31
N SER A 153 3.62 -16.82 -0.84
CA SER A 153 4.33 -17.83 -1.60
C SER A 153 4.61 -17.35 -3.01
N MET A 154 5.76 -17.74 -3.55
CA MET A 154 6.22 -17.35 -4.89
C MET A 154 6.85 -18.54 -5.60
N ASP A 155 6.35 -18.89 -6.78
CA ASP A 155 6.81 -20.03 -7.55
C ASP A 155 6.81 -19.74 -9.06
N THR A 156 7.52 -20.56 -9.84
CA THR A 156 7.50 -20.56 -11.29
C THR A 156 6.28 -21.27 -11.88
N ASN A 157 5.58 -22.05 -11.05
CA ASN A 157 4.39 -22.81 -11.42
C ASN A 157 3.16 -22.31 -10.68
N MET A 158 2.06 -22.09 -11.40
CA MET A 158 0.78 -21.67 -10.84
C MET A 158 -0.06 -22.90 -10.44
N GLN A 159 0.48 -23.72 -9.54
CA GLN A 159 -0.18 -24.92 -9.02
C GLN A 159 -0.85 -24.64 -7.65
N LYS A 160 -1.66 -25.61 -7.17
CA LYS A 160 -2.35 -25.49 -5.87
C LYS A 160 -1.41 -25.31 -4.69
N GLU A 161 -0.21 -25.87 -4.78
CA GLU A 161 0.85 -25.79 -3.78
C GLU A 161 1.26 -24.33 -3.49
N LEU A 162 1.21 -23.47 -4.50
CA LEU A 162 1.48 -22.04 -4.34
C LEU A 162 0.53 -21.40 -3.30
N CYS A 163 -0.77 -21.68 -3.42
CA CYS A 163 -1.78 -21.15 -2.50
C CYS A 163 -1.74 -21.84 -1.13
N ILE A 164 -1.54 -23.17 -1.13
CA ILE A 164 -1.41 -23.95 0.10
C ILE A 164 -0.23 -23.46 0.94
N ASN A 165 0.93 -23.22 0.30
CA ASN A 165 2.13 -22.75 0.99
C ASN A 165 1.96 -21.32 1.52
N ALA A 166 1.31 -20.42 0.76
CA ALA A 166 1.00 -19.07 1.22
C ALA A 166 0.10 -19.11 2.47
N PHE A 167 -0.94 -19.95 2.46
CA PHE A 167 -1.85 -20.11 3.58
C PHE A 167 -1.16 -20.74 4.81
N LYS A 168 -0.39 -21.83 4.62
CA LYS A 168 0.37 -22.45 5.70
C LYS A 168 1.39 -21.51 6.34
N GLN A 169 2.06 -20.69 5.53
CA GLN A 169 2.98 -19.67 6.04
C GLN A 169 2.23 -18.63 6.90
N ALA A 170 1.04 -18.20 6.49
CA ALA A 170 0.21 -17.32 7.31
C ALA A 170 -0.17 -17.99 8.66
N CYS A 171 -0.57 -19.26 8.63
CA CYS A 171 -0.94 -20.03 9.83
C CYS A 171 0.23 -20.31 10.77
N ALA A 172 1.47 -20.26 10.29
CA ALA A 172 2.66 -20.46 11.14
C ALA A 172 2.83 -19.35 12.20
N SER A 173 2.31 -18.15 11.93
CA SER A 173 2.40 -16.99 12.83
C SER A 173 1.04 -16.47 13.30
N GLN A 174 -0.07 -16.94 12.70
CA GLN A 174 -1.42 -16.43 12.94
C GLN A 174 -2.40 -17.57 13.22
N ASN A 175 -3.37 -17.31 14.09
CA ASN A 175 -4.45 -18.29 14.33
C ASN A 175 -5.55 -18.14 13.26
N ALA A 176 -5.76 -19.19 12.48
CA ALA A 176 -6.76 -19.23 11.42
C ALA A 176 -8.10 -19.87 11.85
N TYR A 177 -8.23 -20.34 13.07
CA TYR A 177 -9.43 -21.03 13.53
C TYR A 177 -10.67 -20.11 13.52
N GLY A 178 -11.73 -20.56 12.83
CA GLY A 178 -13.00 -19.83 12.71
C GLY A 178 -12.95 -18.59 11.80
N MET A 179 -11.82 -18.35 11.09
CA MET A 179 -11.73 -17.21 10.16
C MET A 179 -12.28 -17.57 8.78
N THR A 180 -12.70 -16.56 8.03
CA THR A 180 -13.13 -16.70 6.64
C THR A 180 -11.97 -16.43 5.68
N PHE A 181 -11.59 -17.44 4.88
CA PHE A 181 -10.63 -17.31 3.79
C PHE A 181 -11.37 -17.11 2.47
N HIS A 182 -11.16 -15.97 1.82
CA HIS A 182 -11.81 -15.62 0.57
C HIS A 182 -10.82 -15.54 -0.59
N SER A 183 -11.21 -16.12 -1.72
CA SER A 183 -10.44 -16.10 -2.96
C SER A 183 -11.35 -16.00 -4.19
N ASP A 184 -10.75 -15.88 -5.36
CA ASP A 184 -11.42 -16.16 -6.62
C ASP A 184 -11.72 -17.66 -6.75
N ARG A 185 -12.24 -18.05 -7.93
CA ARG A 185 -12.59 -19.44 -8.27
C ARG A 185 -11.51 -20.16 -9.07
N GLY A 186 -10.28 -19.71 -8.98
CA GLY A 186 -9.15 -20.39 -9.62
C GLY A 186 -9.07 -21.87 -9.23
N SER A 187 -8.60 -22.71 -10.14
CA SER A 187 -8.46 -24.17 -9.91
C SER A 187 -7.60 -24.48 -8.69
N GLN A 188 -6.66 -23.60 -8.35
CA GLN A 188 -5.78 -23.70 -7.19
C GLN A 188 -6.58 -23.69 -5.89
N TYR A 189 -7.53 -22.74 -5.75
CA TYR A 189 -8.35 -22.55 -4.56
C TYR A 189 -9.54 -23.52 -4.49
N THR A 190 -9.97 -24.09 -5.65
CA THR A 190 -11.05 -25.10 -5.70
C THR A 190 -10.53 -26.51 -5.58
N SER A 191 -9.22 -26.73 -5.51
CA SER A 191 -8.62 -28.07 -5.35
C SER A 191 -9.06 -28.74 -4.04
N HIS A 192 -9.12 -30.05 -4.03
CA HIS A 192 -9.47 -30.85 -2.85
C HIS A 192 -8.47 -30.59 -1.71
N GLU A 193 -7.19 -30.60 -2.02
CA GLU A 193 -6.11 -30.45 -1.07
C GLU A 193 -6.08 -29.05 -0.42
N PHE A 194 -6.46 -28.00 -1.18
CA PHE A 194 -6.57 -26.66 -0.59
C PHE A 194 -7.74 -26.62 0.42
N ARG A 195 -8.88 -27.22 0.09
CA ARG A 195 -10.03 -27.29 0.99
C ARG A 195 -9.73 -28.12 2.25
N GLU A 196 -9.06 -29.26 2.12
CA GLU A 196 -8.60 -30.04 3.24
C GLU A 196 -7.63 -29.25 4.13
N THR A 197 -6.72 -28.48 3.52
CA THR A 197 -5.81 -27.59 4.26
C THR A 197 -6.60 -26.55 5.06
N LEU A 198 -7.57 -25.86 4.47
CA LEU A 198 -8.42 -24.91 5.21
C LEU A 198 -9.15 -25.59 6.37
N SER A 199 -9.75 -26.75 6.11
CA SER A 199 -10.47 -27.53 7.13
C SER A 199 -9.57 -27.96 8.28
N TYR A 200 -8.35 -28.40 7.99
CA TYR A 200 -7.36 -28.78 9.00
C TYR A 200 -7.04 -27.63 9.97
N TYR A 201 -6.96 -26.39 9.47
CA TYR A 201 -6.74 -25.20 10.31
C TYR A 201 -8.05 -24.59 10.86
N GLY A 202 -9.21 -25.20 10.59
CA GLY A 202 -10.51 -24.71 11.04
C GLY A 202 -10.97 -23.42 10.35
N ALA A 203 -10.45 -23.12 9.15
CA ALA A 203 -10.82 -21.94 8.37
C ALA A 203 -12.03 -22.22 7.47
N LEU A 204 -12.89 -21.22 7.30
CA LEU A 204 -14.09 -21.27 6.46
C LEU A 204 -13.77 -20.75 5.04
N GLN A 205 -14.02 -21.57 4.02
CA GLN A 205 -13.82 -21.13 2.65
C GLN A 205 -14.96 -20.24 2.14
N SER A 206 -14.59 -19.13 1.51
CA SER A 206 -15.48 -18.22 0.79
C SER A 206 -14.94 -17.96 -0.61
N MET A 207 -15.79 -17.85 -1.62
CA MET A 207 -15.39 -17.61 -3.00
C MET A 207 -16.18 -16.50 -3.64
N SER A 208 -15.51 -15.72 -4.50
CA SER A 208 -16.15 -14.69 -5.33
C SER A 208 -17.32 -15.24 -6.15
N GLY A 209 -18.36 -14.43 -6.38
CA GLY A 209 -19.45 -14.75 -7.30
C GLY A 209 -18.95 -14.88 -8.75
N THR A 210 -19.63 -15.65 -9.59
CA THR A 210 -19.29 -15.77 -11.02
C THR A 210 -19.41 -14.41 -11.70
N GLY A 211 -18.36 -13.95 -12.37
CA GLY A 211 -18.35 -12.68 -13.10
C GLY A 211 -18.34 -11.43 -12.20
N ARG A 212 -18.05 -11.55 -10.91
CA ARG A 212 -18.01 -10.43 -9.96
C ARG A 212 -16.57 -10.13 -9.55
N CYS A 213 -15.85 -9.40 -10.39
CA CYS A 213 -14.47 -8.96 -10.10
C CYS A 213 -14.38 -8.12 -8.81
N TYR A 214 -15.43 -7.37 -8.48
CA TYR A 214 -15.48 -6.56 -7.24
C TYR A 214 -15.43 -7.36 -5.93
N ASP A 215 -15.69 -8.67 -5.99
CA ASP A 215 -15.64 -9.52 -4.79
C ASP A 215 -14.22 -9.75 -4.27
N ASN A 216 -13.18 -9.42 -5.06
CA ASN A 216 -11.77 -9.45 -4.65
C ASN A 216 -11.05 -8.09 -4.81
N ALA A 217 -11.80 -6.99 -4.82
CA ALA A 217 -11.30 -5.64 -5.11
C ALA A 217 -10.14 -5.20 -4.18
N ARG A 218 -10.09 -5.72 -2.97
CA ARG A 218 -9.02 -5.39 -2.01
C ARG A 218 -7.68 -6.03 -2.41
N MET A 219 -7.70 -7.26 -2.94
CA MET A 219 -6.50 -7.89 -3.50
C MET A 219 -6.06 -7.21 -4.79
N GLU A 220 -7.00 -6.85 -5.67
CA GLU A 220 -6.70 -6.06 -6.87
C GLU A 220 -6.02 -4.72 -6.48
N SER A 221 -6.51 -4.05 -5.46
CA SER A 221 -5.92 -2.81 -4.93
C SER A 221 -4.49 -3.03 -4.38
N PHE A 222 -4.26 -4.14 -3.69
CA PHE A 222 -2.93 -4.50 -3.22
C PHE A 222 -1.97 -4.77 -4.39
N PHE A 223 -2.37 -5.56 -5.38
CA PHE A 223 -1.54 -5.82 -6.56
C PHE A 223 -1.26 -4.55 -7.37
N ALA A 224 -2.26 -3.68 -7.53
CA ALA A 224 -2.06 -2.39 -8.16
C ALA A 224 -1.03 -1.53 -7.40
N THR A 225 -1.04 -1.60 -6.08
CA THR A 225 -0.07 -0.92 -5.21
C THR A 225 1.34 -1.49 -5.40
N LEU A 226 1.51 -2.81 -5.26
CA LEU A 226 2.80 -3.50 -5.46
C LEU A 226 3.38 -3.19 -6.85
N LYS A 227 2.56 -3.34 -7.90
CA LYS A 227 2.99 -3.09 -9.28
C LYS A 227 3.39 -1.63 -9.50
N LYS A 228 2.56 -0.67 -9.09
CA LYS A 228 2.82 0.77 -9.31
C LYS A 228 3.96 1.31 -8.45
N GLU A 229 4.03 0.90 -7.20
CA GLU A 229 5.00 1.46 -6.26
C GLU A 229 6.37 0.80 -6.35
N LYS A 230 6.46 -0.43 -6.87
CA LYS A 230 7.73 -1.17 -6.97
C LYS A 230 7.98 -1.76 -8.36
N LEU A 231 7.15 -2.69 -8.84
CA LEU A 231 7.50 -3.53 -10.00
C LEU A 231 7.59 -2.74 -11.30
N TYR A 232 6.70 -1.78 -11.56
CA TYR A 232 6.75 -0.96 -12.79
C TYR A 232 7.88 0.07 -12.81
N LYS A 233 8.63 0.22 -11.72
CA LYS A 233 9.80 1.10 -11.65
C LYS A 233 11.10 0.39 -11.98
N ILE A 234 11.07 -0.92 -12.02
CA ILE A 234 12.20 -1.79 -12.35
C ILE A 234 11.84 -2.65 -13.56
N LYS A 235 12.83 -3.05 -14.31
CA LYS A 235 12.66 -3.92 -15.47
C LYS A 235 12.76 -5.38 -15.02
N THR A 236 11.70 -5.91 -14.38
CA THR A 236 11.71 -7.27 -13.81
C THR A 236 12.00 -8.33 -14.86
N GLU A 237 11.60 -8.09 -16.12
CA GLU A 237 11.88 -8.96 -17.27
C GLU A 237 13.38 -9.14 -17.59
N LEU A 238 14.24 -8.31 -17.02
CA LEU A 238 15.68 -8.39 -17.14
C LEU A 238 16.37 -8.98 -15.89
N LEU A 239 15.61 -9.34 -14.86
CA LEU A 239 16.15 -9.79 -13.57
C LEU A 239 15.88 -11.29 -13.36
N PRO A 240 16.84 -12.03 -12.74
CA PRO A 240 16.63 -13.40 -12.32
C PRO A 240 15.48 -13.55 -11.33
N ILE A 241 14.82 -14.70 -11.33
CA ILE A 241 13.67 -15.02 -10.46
C ILE A 241 13.98 -14.74 -8.99
N GLU A 242 15.11 -15.21 -8.48
CA GLU A 242 15.48 -15.05 -7.07
C GLU A 242 15.68 -13.58 -6.67
N THR A 243 16.19 -12.77 -7.60
CA THR A 243 16.28 -11.32 -7.41
C THR A 243 14.89 -10.69 -7.30
N VAL A 244 13.96 -11.07 -8.19
CA VAL A 244 12.59 -10.54 -8.17
C VAL A 244 11.85 -11.00 -6.91
N LYS A 245 12.00 -12.27 -6.48
CA LYS A 245 11.48 -12.77 -5.20
C LYS A 245 11.97 -11.94 -4.02
N SER A 246 13.29 -11.69 -3.94
CA SER A 246 13.88 -10.88 -2.88
C SER A 246 13.33 -9.45 -2.86
N ILE A 247 13.15 -8.82 -4.02
CA ILE A 247 12.57 -7.48 -4.15
C ILE A 247 11.12 -7.45 -3.64
N ILE A 248 10.30 -8.43 -4.05
CA ILE A 248 8.89 -8.52 -3.62
C ILE A 248 8.81 -8.77 -2.13
N PHE A 249 9.60 -9.71 -1.60
CA PHE A 249 9.65 -10.01 -0.17
C PHE A 249 9.99 -8.77 0.66
N ARG A 250 11.08 -8.07 0.30
CA ARG A 250 11.50 -6.85 1.00
C ARG A 250 10.46 -5.75 0.92
N TYR A 251 9.84 -5.55 -0.26
CA TYR A 251 8.79 -4.56 -0.41
C TYR A 251 7.61 -4.87 0.51
N ILE A 252 7.15 -6.13 0.58
CA ILE A 252 5.99 -6.52 1.38
C ILE A 252 6.30 -6.45 2.87
N PHE A 253 7.32 -7.18 3.34
CA PHE A 253 7.54 -7.36 4.77
C PHE A 253 8.34 -6.24 5.44
N LEU A 254 9.23 -5.55 4.71
CA LEU A 254 10.04 -4.50 5.32
C LEU A 254 9.49 -3.09 5.07
N TYR A 255 8.73 -2.90 4.00
CA TYR A 255 8.18 -1.59 3.68
C TYR A 255 6.65 -1.53 3.77
N TYR A 256 5.91 -2.34 3.00
CA TYR A 256 4.45 -2.28 2.93
C TYR A 256 3.79 -2.53 4.29
N ASN A 257 4.18 -3.58 4.99
CA ASN A 257 3.61 -3.91 6.30
C ASN A 257 4.06 -2.91 7.39
N ARG A 258 5.34 -2.46 7.39
CA ARG A 258 5.95 -1.79 8.54
C ARG A 258 6.05 -0.27 8.43
N LYS A 259 6.18 0.26 7.21
CA LYS A 259 6.52 1.69 7.02
C LYS A 259 5.51 2.44 6.18
N ARG A 260 4.89 1.75 5.20
CA ARG A 260 4.03 2.39 4.24
C ARG A 260 2.77 2.95 4.92
N VAL A 261 2.52 4.26 4.75
CA VAL A 261 1.24 4.86 5.15
C VAL A 261 0.08 4.15 4.44
N TYR A 262 -0.80 3.54 5.22
CA TYR A 262 -1.96 2.80 4.74
C TYR A 262 -3.23 3.60 5.03
N SER A 263 -3.72 4.35 4.02
CA SER A 263 -4.79 5.33 4.18
C SER A 263 -6.16 4.76 4.56
N SER A 264 -6.34 3.44 4.50
CA SER A 264 -7.56 2.76 4.97
C SER A 264 -7.53 2.49 6.48
N ASN A 265 -6.37 2.58 7.11
CA ASN A 265 -6.25 2.51 8.55
C ASN A 265 -6.48 3.89 9.16
N GLU A 266 -7.12 3.95 10.30
CA GLU A 266 -7.25 5.18 11.07
C GLU A 266 -5.86 5.78 11.35
N GLY A 267 -5.73 7.10 11.24
CA GLY A 267 -4.42 7.76 11.35
C GLY A 267 -3.41 7.42 10.25
N GLY A 268 -3.78 6.60 9.26
CA GLY A 268 -2.88 6.18 8.18
C GLY A 268 -1.77 5.24 8.64
N TYR A 269 -1.89 4.62 9.79
CA TYR A 269 -0.85 3.74 10.33
C TYR A 269 -0.56 2.55 9.42
N PRO A 270 0.73 2.14 9.31
CA PRO A 270 1.10 0.90 8.63
C PRO A 270 0.36 -0.31 9.21
N PRO A 271 0.17 -1.39 8.44
CA PRO A 271 -0.50 -2.60 8.90
C PRO A 271 0.02 -3.16 10.23
N ASP A 272 1.35 -3.34 10.36
CA ASP A 272 1.97 -3.86 11.58
C ASP A 272 1.69 -2.97 12.81
N VAL A 273 1.77 -1.65 12.62
CA VAL A 273 1.53 -0.70 13.73
C VAL A 273 0.08 -0.76 14.19
N LYS A 274 -0.89 -0.80 13.27
CA LYS A 274 -2.31 -0.95 13.63
C LYS A 274 -2.55 -2.26 14.38
N ARG A 275 -1.91 -3.36 13.97
CA ARG A 275 -2.03 -4.66 14.65
C ARG A 275 -1.49 -4.59 16.07
N GLN A 276 -0.29 -4.05 16.26
CA GLN A 276 0.32 -3.86 17.57
C GLN A 276 -0.54 -2.99 18.51
N MET A 277 -1.11 -1.90 17.98
CA MET A 277 -2.01 -1.04 18.77
C MET A 277 -3.23 -1.82 19.25
N TYR A 278 -3.83 -2.65 18.41
CA TYR A 278 -4.95 -3.50 18.78
C TYR A 278 -4.55 -4.53 19.85
N GLU A 279 -3.45 -5.24 19.66
CA GLU A 279 -2.95 -6.26 20.60
C GLU A 279 -2.65 -5.63 21.97
N ASN A 280 -1.99 -4.48 22.02
CA ASN A 280 -1.73 -3.75 23.26
C ASN A 280 -3.02 -3.34 23.98
N GLN A 281 -4.05 -2.90 23.24
CA GLN A 281 -5.35 -2.58 23.83
C GLN A 281 -6.03 -3.81 24.42
N GLN A 282 -5.95 -4.98 23.76
CA GLN A 282 -6.51 -6.22 24.31
C GLN A 282 -5.76 -6.67 25.59
N MET A 283 -4.43 -6.59 25.58
CA MET A 283 -3.63 -6.90 26.78
C MET A 283 -3.97 -5.98 27.96
N SER A 284 -4.12 -4.69 27.72
CA SER A 284 -4.51 -3.72 28.78
C SER A 284 -5.91 -4.00 29.33
N ARG A 285 -6.85 -4.46 28.49
CA ARG A 285 -8.21 -4.83 28.94
C ARG A 285 -8.24 -6.12 29.76
N LEU A 286 -7.30 -7.06 29.50
CA LEU A 286 -7.19 -8.31 30.24
C LEU A 286 -6.47 -8.10 31.60
N ALA A 287 -5.67 -7.04 31.72
CA ALA A 287 -4.94 -6.69 32.93
C ALA A 287 -5.73 -5.79 33.91
N ALA A 288 -6.87 -5.23 33.45
CA ALA A 288 -7.76 -4.38 34.24
C ALA A 288 -8.94 -5.17 34.80
#